data_07ce38aef4a2d838ba70b0a9096eabdd
#
_entry.id   07ce38aef4a2d838ba70b0a9096eabdd
#
_cell.length_a   1.000
_cell.length_b   1.000
_cell.length_c   1.000
_cell.angle_alpha   90.00
_cell.angle_beta   90.00
_cell.angle_gamma   90.00
#
_symmetry.space_group_name_H-M   'P 1'
#
loop_
_entity.id
_entity.type
_entity.pdbx_description
1 polymer ?
#
loop_
_entity_poly.entity_id
_entity_poly.type
_entity_poly.pdbx_seq_one_letter_code
_entity_poly.pdbx_strand_id
1 'polypeptide(L)'
;MVSVSAAEDCEILFISTKNIFSGIIGDYDVYRKFISNLIAVLAGKNIGLSRKINDITPKTIRERLISYLSSQAVKQESNYITIPFNRQQLADYLCVDRSAMSNELSKMRRDGLLTFDRNMFKLNLSAFMDK
;
A
#
# COMPACT_ATOMS: atom_id res chain seq x y z
N MET A 1 -17.74 -8.18 14.28
CA MET A 1 -16.73 -8.08 15.34
C MET A 1 -15.38 -8.25 14.68
N VAL A 2 -14.43 -7.38 14.93
CA VAL A 2 -13.06 -7.49 14.37
C VAL A 2 -12.18 -8.08 15.47
N SER A 3 -11.48 -9.17 15.17
CA SER A 3 -10.46 -9.75 16.05
C SER A 3 -9.07 -9.40 15.52
N VAL A 4 -8.13 -9.17 16.44
CA VAL A 4 -6.73 -8.90 16.14
C VAL A 4 -5.89 -9.92 16.87
N SER A 5 -4.93 -10.53 16.19
CA SER A 5 -3.95 -11.45 16.77
C SER A 5 -2.54 -10.95 16.52
N ALA A 6 -1.67 -11.12 17.51
CA ALA A 6 -0.24 -10.85 17.34
C ALA A 6 0.40 -11.95 16.48
N ALA A 7 1.19 -11.56 15.47
CA ALA A 7 1.96 -12.48 14.63
C ALA A 7 3.38 -12.75 15.19
N GLU A 8 3.83 -11.91 16.08
CA GLU A 8 5.13 -11.98 16.79
C GLU A 8 5.00 -11.28 18.14
N ASP A 9 6.03 -11.36 18.99
CA ASP A 9 6.03 -10.68 20.28
C ASP A 9 5.84 -9.18 20.10
N CYS A 10 4.85 -8.59 20.80
CA CYS A 10 4.52 -7.18 20.67
C CYS A 10 4.10 -6.56 22.01
N GLU A 11 4.29 -5.26 22.13
CA GLU A 11 3.74 -4.44 23.22
C GLU A 11 2.45 -3.76 22.73
N ILE A 12 1.40 -3.81 23.56
CA ILE A 12 0.08 -3.26 23.19
C ILE A 12 -0.30 -2.16 24.18
N LEU A 13 -0.59 -0.97 23.63
CA LEU A 13 -1.16 0.15 24.37
C LEU A 13 -2.66 0.26 24.11
N PHE A 14 -3.47 0.06 25.14
CA PHE A 14 -4.92 0.30 25.09
C PHE A 14 -5.24 1.74 25.46
N ILE A 15 -5.90 2.46 24.55
CA ILE A 15 -6.26 3.86 24.75
C ILE A 15 -7.78 3.99 24.76
N SER A 16 -8.35 4.48 25.88
CA SER A 16 -9.78 4.78 25.98
C SER A 16 -10.12 6.09 25.28
N THR A 17 -10.85 6.03 24.19
CA THR A 17 -11.29 7.24 23.47
C THR A 17 -12.22 8.11 24.30
N LYS A 18 -13.01 7.56 25.23
CA LYS A 18 -13.88 8.34 26.13
C LYS A 18 -13.08 9.32 26.99
N ASN A 19 -11.93 8.88 27.53
CA ASN A 19 -11.09 9.71 28.39
C ASN A 19 -10.32 10.79 27.60
N ILE A 20 -10.04 10.53 26.33
CA ILE A 20 -9.40 11.50 25.45
C ILE A 20 -10.31 12.70 25.20
N PHE A 21 -11.59 12.44 24.90
CA PHE A 21 -12.55 13.52 24.56
C PHE A 21 -13.16 14.20 25.78
N SER A 22 -12.99 13.67 27.00
CA SER A 22 -13.49 14.30 28.23
C SER A 22 -12.64 15.46 28.76
N GLY A 23 -11.53 15.77 28.11
CA GLY A 23 -10.65 16.90 28.49
C GLY A 23 -9.91 16.72 29.83
N ILE A 24 -9.86 15.48 30.38
CA ILE A 24 -9.26 15.18 31.70
C ILE A 24 -7.72 15.12 31.64
N ILE A 25 -7.11 15.32 30.47
CA ILE A 25 -5.65 15.38 30.35
C ILE A 25 -5.20 16.78 30.77
N GLY A 26 -4.57 16.88 31.93
CA GLY A 26 -4.31 18.11 32.65
C GLY A 26 -3.37 19.13 32.00
N ASP A 27 -2.77 18.85 30.86
CA ASP A 27 -1.92 19.76 30.08
C ASP A 27 -2.50 19.91 28.67
N TYR A 28 -2.92 21.11 28.32
CA TYR A 28 -3.53 21.46 27.06
C TYR A 28 -2.56 21.23 25.87
N ASP A 29 -1.28 21.54 26.03
CA ASP A 29 -0.30 21.38 24.96
C ASP A 29 0.00 19.90 24.67
N VAL A 30 0.08 19.07 25.70
CA VAL A 30 0.21 17.61 25.56
C VAL A 30 -1.01 17.03 24.86
N TYR A 31 -2.21 17.44 25.28
CA TYR A 31 -3.46 17.01 24.66
C TYR A 31 -3.53 17.39 23.18
N ARG A 32 -3.24 18.64 22.85
CA ARG A 32 -3.23 19.14 21.46
C ARG A 32 -2.25 18.37 20.59
N LYS A 33 -1.04 18.14 21.08
CA LYS A 33 0.00 17.37 20.37
C LYS A 33 -0.44 15.91 20.15
N PHE A 34 -1.05 15.29 21.17
CA PHE A 34 -1.56 13.94 21.07
C PHE A 34 -2.66 13.82 20.02
N ILE A 35 -3.66 14.70 20.03
CA ILE A 35 -4.74 14.72 19.05
C ILE A 35 -4.21 14.96 17.63
N SER A 36 -3.30 15.92 17.45
CA SER A 36 -2.69 16.20 16.16
C SER A 36 -1.97 14.97 15.59
N ASN A 37 -1.19 14.26 16.42
CA ASN A 37 -0.51 13.04 16.02
C ASN A 37 -1.49 11.90 15.69
N LEU A 38 -2.55 11.74 16.49
CA LEU A 38 -3.58 10.74 16.25
C LEU A 38 -4.29 10.96 14.90
N ILE A 39 -4.67 12.23 14.62
CA ILE A 39 -5.27 12.61 13.34
C ILE A 39 -4.32 12.32 12.19
N ALA A 40 -3.04 12.66 12.31
CA ALA A 40 -2.04 12.41 11.28
C ALA A 40 -1.88 10.89 10.98
N VAL A 41 -1.85 10.07 12.01
CA VAL A 41 -1.79 8.60 11.87
C VAL A 41 -3.04 8.05 11.19
N LEU A 42 -4.24 8.49 11.61
CA LEU A 42 -5.50 8.04 11.02
C LEU A 42 -5.63 8.49 9.55
N ALA A 43 -5.27 9.74 9.25
CA ALA A 43 -5.26 10.25 7.87
C ALA A 43 -4.29 9.46 6.99
N GLY A 44 -3.08 9.17 7.48
CA GLY A 44 -2.10 8.35 6.76
C GLY A 44 -2.61 6.93 6.48
N LYS A 45 -3.25 6.29 7.47
CA LYS A 45 -3.87 4.97 7.29
C LYS A 45 -5.02 5.00 6.27
N ASN A 46 -5.86 6.05 6.30
CA ASN A 46 -6.97 6.21 5.36
C ASN A 46 -6.45 6.37 3.91
N ILE A 47 -5.43 7.20 3.70
CA ILE A 47 -4.77 7.33 2.38
C ILE A 47 -4.20 5.98 1.91
N GLY A 48 -3.56 5.23 2.81
CA GLY A 48 -3.03 3.90 2.50
C GLY A 48 -4.12 2.91 2.07
N LEU A 49 -5.25 2.88 2.79
CA LEU A 49 -6.41 2.05 2.44
C LEU A 49 -7.03 2.46 1.10
N SER A 50 -7.20 3.76 0.87
CA SER A 50 -7.73 4.28 -0.40
C SER A 50 -6.86 3.89 -1.59
N ARG A 51 -5.53 3.98 -1.45
CA ARG A 51 -4.59 3.50 -2.48
C ARG A 51 -4.74 2.01 -2.74
N LYS A 52 -4.79 1.20 -1.68
CA LYS A 52 -4.99 -0.24 -1.83
C LYS A 52 -6.29 -0.57 -2.55
N ILE A 53 -7.38 0.10 -2.24
CA ILE A 53 -8.65 -0.05 -2.93
C ILE A 53 -8.48 0.26 -4.42
N ASN A 54 -7.85 1.37 -4.78
CA ASN A 54 -7.59 1.74 -6.17
C ASN A 54 -6.74 0.68 -6.91
N ASP A 55 -5.75 0.07 -6.23
CA ASP A 55 -4.90 -0.95 -6.84
C ASP A 55 -5.64 -2.29 -7.08
N ILE A 56 -6.64 -2.63 -6.27
CA ILE A 56 -7.38 -3.91 -6.37
C ILE A 56 -8.74 -3.80 -7.06
N THR A 57 -9.27 -2.59 -7.26
CA THR A 57 -10.55 -2.34 -7.92
C THR A 57 -10.54 -2.74 -9.41
N PRO A 58 -9.46 -2.54 -10.18
CA PRO A 58 -9.41 -2.94 -11.58
C PRO A 58 -9.73 -4.44 -11.76
N LYS A 59 -10.41 -4.79 -12.86
CA LYS A 59 -10.96 -6.13 -13.08
C LYS A 59 -9.90 -7.16 -13.40
N THR A 60 -8.87 -6.77 -14.16
CA THR A 60 -7.84 -7.70 -14.63
C THR A 60 -6.56 -7.60 -13.79
N ILE A 61 -5.80 -8.70 -13.74
CA ILE A 61 -4.49 -8.75 -13.08
C ILE A 61 -3.54 -7.71 -13.68
N ARG A 62 -3.58 -7.53 -15.01
CA ARG A 62 -2.79 -6.55 -15.75
C ARG A 62 -3.08 -5.14 -15.27
N GLU A 63 -4.34 -4.75 -15.21
CA GLU A 63 -4.75 -3.42 -14.76
C GLU A 63 -4.34 -3.16 -13.30
N ARG A 64 -4.48 -4.15 -12.41
CA ARG A 64 -4.03 -4.06 -11.02
C ARG A 64 -2.51 -3.86 -10.92
N LEU A 65 -1.75 -4.60 -11.72
CA LEU A 65 -0.29 -4.43 -11.79
C LEU A 65 0.08 -3.05 -12.32
N ILE A 66 -0.58 -2.57 -13.38
CA ILE A 66 -0.37 -1.23 -13.95
C ILE A 66 -0.65 -0.17 -12.88
N SER A 67 -1.82 -0.21 -12.22
CA SER A 67 -2.19 0.74 -11.18
C SER A 67 -1.14 0.80 -10.08
N TYR A 68 -0.78 -0.35 -9.50
CA TYR A 68 0.18 -0.45 -8.43
C TYR A 68 1.58 0.05 -8.84
N LEU A 69 2.12 -0.46 -9.96
CA LEU A 69 3.48 -0.11 -10.40
C LEU A 69 3.58 1.37 -10.82
N SER A 70 2.54 1.93 -11.45
CA SER A 70 2.48 3.36 -11.78
C SER A 70 2.48 4.22 -10.52
N SER A 71 1.72 3.83 -9.49
CA SER A 71 1.70 4.54 -8.20
C SER A 71 3.07 4.52 -7.51
N GLN A 72 3.81 3.42 -7.63
CA GLN A 72 5.18 3.32 -7.11
C GLN A 72 6.16 4.19 -7.91
N ALA A 73 6.01 4.26 -9.25
CA ALA A 73 6.82 5.10 -10.10
C ALA A 73 6.65 6.59 -9.76
N VAL A 74 5.41 7.03 -9.58
CA VAL A 74 5.11 8.40 -9.13
C VAL A 74 5.71 8.67 -7.75
N LYS A 75 5.58 7.74 -6.79
CA LYS A 75 6.11 7.89 -5.44
C LYS A 75 7.64 7.96 -5.39
N GLN A 76 8.32 7.22 -6.27
CA GLN A 76 9.79 7.18 -6.34
C GLN A 76 10.35 8.15 -7.39
N GLU A 77 9.48 8.91 -8.07
CA GLU A 77 9.83 9.86 -9.14
C GLU A 77 10.76 9.23 -10.19
N SER A 78 10.52 7.94 -10.48
CA SER A 78 11.41 7.14 -11.35
C SER A 78 10.63 6.04 -12.05
N ASN A 79 11.05 5.72 -13.27
CA ASN A 79 10.62 4.50 -13.99
C ASN A 79 11.45 3.24 -13.60
N TYR A 80 12.52 3.41 -12.83
CA TYR A 80 13.22 2.33 -12.16
C TYR A 80 12.76 2.29 -10.70
N ILE A 81 11.93 1.31 -10.37
CA ILE A 81 11.30 1.23 -9.06
C ILE A 81 11.71 -0.06 -8.34
N THR A 82 11.82 0.04 -7.02
CA THR A 82 11.97 -1.11 -6.13
C THR A 82 10.72 -1.21 -5.25
N ILE A 83 10.07 -2.37 -5.24
CA ILE A 83 8.90 -2.59 -4.40
C ILE A 83 9.28 -3.36 -3.13
N PRO A 84 8.60 -3.12 -1.99
CA PRO A 84 8.90 -3.78 -0.71
C PRO A 84 8.40 -5.24 -0.65
N PHE A 85 7.77 -5.74 -1.72
CA PHE A 85 7.12 -7.04 -1.76
C PHE A 85 7.95 -8.07 -2.54
N ASN A 86 8.00 -9.30 -2.04
CA ASN A 86 8.33 -10.46 -2.87
C ASN A 86 7.11 -10.86 -3.73
N ARG A 87 7.24 -11.89 -4.57
CA ARG A 87 6.16 -12.31 -5.50
C ARG A 87 4.89 -12.77 -4.78
N GLN A 88 5.02 -13.49 -3.66
CA GLN A 88 3.86 -13.91 -2.88
C GLN A 88 3.17 -12.71 -2.24
N GLN A 89 3.94 -11.86 -1.58
CA GLN A 89 3.41 -10.66 -0.92
C GLN A 89 2.73 -9.70 -1.90
N LEU A 90 3.26 -9.55 -3.12
CA LEU A 90 2.62 -8.73 -4.15
C LEU A 90 1.30 -9.35 -4.61
N ALA A 91 1.24 -10.67 -4.80
CA ALA A 91 0.01 -11.36 -5.17
C ALA A 91 -1.06 -11.23 -4.07
N ASP A 92 -0.67 -11.41 -2.82
CA ASP A 92 -1.54 -11.22 -1.65
C ASP A 92 -2.04 -9.77 -1.54
N TYR A 93 -1.16 -8.80 -1.78
CA TYR A 93 -1.51 -7.37 -1.78
C TYR A 93 -2.56 -7.05 -2.84
N LEU A 94 -2.38 -7.57 -4.06
CA LEU A 94 -3.28 -7.33 -5.21
C LEU A 94 -4.51 -8.26 -5.21
N CYS A 95 -4.63 -9.15 -4.23
CA CYS A 95 -5.70 -10.15 -4.13
C CYS A 95 -5.83 -10.99 -5.40
N VAL A 96 -4.72 -11.56 -5.87
CA VAL A 96 -4.65 -12.41 -7.08
C VAL A 96 -3.84 -13.68 -6.81
N ASP A 97 -4.04 -14.72 -7.65
CA ASP A 97 -3.18 -15.91 -7.62
C ASP A 97 -1.75 -15.57 -8.06
N ARG A 98 -0.76 -16.10 -7.30
CA ARG A 98 0.66 -15.85 -7.57
C ARG A 98 1.11 -16.33 -8.94
N SER A 99 0.64 -17.50 -9.36
CA SER A 99 1.03 -18.10 -10.66
C SER A 99 0.42 -17.30 -11.81
N ALA A 100 -0.85 -16.93 -11.69
CA ALA A 100 -1.54 -16.08 -12.65
C ALA A 100 -0.87 -14.71 -12.78
N MET A 101 -0.51 -14.08 -11.66
CA MET A 101 0.23 -12.82 -11.64
C MET A 101 1.62 -12.94 -12.30
N SER A 102 2.36 -14.00 -12.00
CA SER A 102 3.69 -14.23 -12.58
C SER A 102 3.63 -14.44 -14.10
N ASN A 103 2.60 -15.16 -14.56
CA ASN A 103 2.32 -15.34 -15.99
C ASN A 103 1.99 -13.98 -16.66
N GLU A 104 1.18 -13.16 -16.01
CA GLU A 104 0.82 -11.84 -16.56
C GLU A 104 2.03 -10.89 -16.61
N LEU A 105 2.86 -10.84 -15.57
CA LEU A 105 4.12 -10.10 -15.60
C LEU A 105 5.04 -10.53 -16.75
N SER A 106 5.08 -11.84 -17.03
CA SER A 106 5.87 -12.38 -18.15
C SER A 106 5.30 -11.96 -19.52
N LYS A 107 3.96 -11.85 -19.63
CA LYS A 107 3.30 -11.28 -20.82
C LYS A 107 3.61 -9.79 -20.96
N MET A 108 3.46 -9.01 -19.90
CA MET A 108 3.76 -7.57 -19.90
C MET A 108 5.22 -7.27 -20.29
N ARG A 109 6.16 -8.14 -19.88
CA ARG A 109 7.56 -8.06 -20.31
C ARG A 109 7.71 -8.31 -21.81
N ARG A 110 7.04 -9.33 -22.36
CA ARG A 110 7.05 -9.62 -23.80
C ARG A 110 6.41 -8.51 -24.63
N ASP A 111 5.37 -7.88 -24.09
CA ASP A 111 4.68 -6.74 -24.70
C ASP A 111 5.51 -5.45 -24.61
N GLY A 112 6.69 -5.47 -23.99
CA GLY A 112 7.59 -4.31 -23.88
C GLY A 112 7.12 -3.26 -22.87
N LEU A 113 6.12 -3.56 -22.03
CA LEU A 113 5.59 -2.63 -21.04
C LEU A 113 6.55 -2.44 -19.87
N LEU A 114 7.26 -3.49 -19.47
CA LEU A 114 8.20 -3.46 -18.35
C LEU A 114 9.27 -4.52 -18.48
N THR A 115 10.36 -4.32 -17.73
CA THR A 115 11.31 -5.40 -17.39
C THR A 115 11.42 -5.50 -15.89
N PHE A 116 11.81 -6.65 -15.38
CA PHE A 116 11.96 -6.86 -13.94
C PHE A 116 13.06 -7.87 -13.61
N ASP A 117 13.68 -7.65 -12.46
CA ASP A 117 14.52 -8.61 -11.76
C ASP A 117 14.10 -8.61 -10.29
N ARG A 118 13.62 -9.77 -9.80
CA ARG A 118 13.07 -9.94 -8.45
C ARG A 118 12.03 -8.87 -8.12
N ASN A 119 12.34 -7.93 -7.21
CA ASN A 119 11.48 -6.85 -6.76
C ASN A 119 11.81 -5.48 -7.40
N MET A 120 12.73 -5.45 -8.35
CA MET A 120 13.06 -4.27 -9.14
C MET A 120 12.33 -4.31 -10.48
N PHE A 121 11.77 -3.18 -10.89
CA PHE A 121 11.04 -3.02 -12.14
C PHE A 121 11.55 -1.80 -12.89
N LYS A 122 11.65 -1.93 -14.20
CA LYS A 122 11.83 -0.80 -15.12
C LYS A 122 10.56 -0.70 -15.96
N LEU A 123 9.86 0.43 -15.87
CA LEU A 123 8.61 0.67 -16.59
C LEU A 123 8.88 1.42 -17.90
N ASN A 124 8.17 1.05 -18.94
CA ASN A 124 8.11 1.81 -20.18
C ASN A 124 6.90 2.74 -20.12
N LEU A 125 7.09 3.97 -19.59
CA LEU A 125 6.00 4.90 -19.31
C LEU A 125 5.21 5.29 -20.57
N SER A 126 5.82 5.40 -21.74
CA SER A 126 5.11 5.70 -22.99
C SER A 126 4.10 4.60 -23.34
N ALA A 127 4.43 3.34 -23.13
CA ALA A 127 3.54 2.22 -23.38
C ALA A 127 2.48 2.01 -22.26
N PHE A 128 2.68 2.60 -21.08
CA PHE A 128 1.73 2.56 -19.95
C PHE A 128 0.62 3.61 -20.06
N MET A 129 0.88 4.75 -20.73
CA MET A 129 -0.07 5.88 -20.83
C MET A 129 -1.01 5.78 -22.03
N ASP A 130 -0.74 4.90 -22.99
CA ASP A 130 -1.54 4.72 -24.22
C ASP A 130 -2.69 3.68 -24.07
N LYS A 131 -3.03 3.30 -22.85
CA LYS A 131 -4.13 2.37 -22.53
C LYS A 131 -4.90 2.89 -21.33
#